data_bb829385ea6d15cd64bb30cd06c87df6
#
_entry.id   bb829385ea6d15cd64bb30cd06c87df6
#
_cell.length_a   1.000
_cell.length_b   1.000
_cell.length_c   1.000
_cell.angle_alpha   90.00
_cell.angle_beta   90.00
_cell.angle_gamma   90.00
#
_symmetry.space_group_name_H-M   'P 1'
#
loop_
_entity.id
_entity.type
_entity.pdbx_description
1 polymer ?
#
loop_
_entity_poly.entity_id
_entity_poly.type
_entity_poly.pdbx_seq_one_letter_code
_entity_poly.pdbx_strand_id
1 'polypeptide(L)'
;ADVGLRSAQGLRCLDIGASTGGFCDVLLRNDAAQVIALDVGHGQLDPKIAHDDRIIEMSGVNIRDVYAEDLPYRPEMIVSDVSFISLTYVIPVIARIAAPQAQIVLLVKPQFEVGRDGIGKGGIVRDARLYETVQEKIQALLVGEGMRVLDWFDSPITGGDGNREFFIWAQR
;
A
#
# COMPACT_ATOMS: atom_id res chain seq x y z
N ALA A 1 -13.26 4.23 -5.67
CA ALA A 1 -13.02 3.90 -4.36
C ALA A 1 -12.16 4.93 -3.65
N ASP A 2 -12.83 5.77 -2.93
CA ASP A 2 -12.21 6.93 -2.33
C ASP A 2 -11.70 6.71 -0.93
N VAL A 3 -11.47 5.57 -0.57
CA VAL A 3 -11.11 5.03 0.71
C VAL A 3 -10.10 5.87 1.47
N GLY A 4 -10.47 7.05 1.83
CA GLY A 4 -9.56 7.99 2.47
C GLY A 4 -8.63 8.71 1.50
N LEU A 5 -8.64 8.36 0.20
CA LEU A 5 -7.76 9.01 -0.78
C LEU A 5 -8.20 10.42 -1.13
N ARG A 6 -9.43 10.79 -0.80
CA ARG A 6 -9.89 12.19 -0.88
C ARG A 6 -9.08 13.12 -0.01
N SER A 7 -8.44 12.56 1.02
CA SER A 7 -7.57 13.33 1.91
C SER A 7 -6.20 13.62 1.31
N ALA A 8 -5.97 13.23 0.04
CA ALA A 8 -4.68 13.42 -0.62
C ALA A 8 -4.44 14.89 -1.03
N GLN A 9 -5.47 15.74 -1.05
CA GLN A 9 -5.35 17.10 -1.52
C GLN A 9 -4.24 17.86 -0.80
N GLY A 10 -3.28 18.37 -1.57
CA GLY A 10 -2.15 19.12 -1.07
C GLY A 10 -1.10 18.31 -0.32
N LEU A 11 -1.25 16.98 -0.24
CA LEU A 11 -0.31 16.15 0.49
C LEU A 11 0.81 15.62 -0.41
N ARG A 12 1.96 15.35 0.20
CA ARG A 12 3.08 14.66 -0.44
C ARG A 12 2.96 13.18 -0.12
N CYS A 13 2.78 12.38 -1.15
CA CYS A 13 2.39 10.99 -1.04
C CYS A 13 3.49 10.03 -1.45
N LEU A 14 3.35 8.77 -1.02
CA LEU A 14 4.18 7.65 -1.44
C LEU A 14 3.26 6.51 -1.87
N ASP A 15 3.49 5.98 -3.06
CA ASP A 15 2.81 4.79 -3.58
C ASP A 15 3.82 3.65 -3.60
N ILE A 16 3.65 2.69 -2.69
CA ILE A 16 4.53 1.51 -2.58
C ILE A 16 3.98 0.41 -3.49
N GLY A 17 4.78 -0.03 -4.44
CA GLY A 17 4.34 -0.98 -5.45
C GLY A 17 3.52 -0.29 -6.54
N ALA A 18 4.02 0.83 -7.04
CA ALA A 18 3.29 1.70 -7.96
C ALA A 18 2.88 1.00 -9.27
N SER A 19 3.69 0.04 -9.74
CA SER A 19 3.43 -0.72 -10.98
C SER A 19 3.13 0.22 -12.15
N THR A 20 1.97 0.08 -12.81
CA THR A 20 1.58 0.94 -13.94
C THR A 20 1.08 2.32 -13.50
N GLY A 21 0.82 2.52 -12.19
CA GLY A 21 0.45 3.81 -11.64
C GLY A 21 -1.03 3.99 -11.32
N GLY A 22 -1.75 2.88 -11.08
CA GLY A 22 -3.19 2.96 -10.77
C GLY A 22 -3.48 3.82 -9.54
N PHE A 23 -2.79 3.59 -8.43
CA PHE A 23 -2.94 4.44 -7.23
C PHE A 23 -2.36 5.83 -7.44
N CYS A 24 -1.25 5.94 -8.15
CA CYS A 24 -0.69 7.25 -8.50
C CYS A 24 -1.74 8.11 -9.22
N ASP A 25 -2.45 7.53 -10.18
CA ASP A 25 -3.49 8.23 -10.92
C ASP A 25 -4.59 8.74 -9.99
N VAL A 26 -5.05 7.89 -9.08
CA VAL A 26 -6.09 8.28 -8.10
C VAL A 26 -5.60 9.42 -7.21
N LEU A 27 -4.37 9.34 -6.71
CA LEU A 27 -3.79 10.39 -5.88
C LEU A 27 -3.70 11.72 -6.63
N LEU A 28 -3.24 11.67 -7.89
CA LEU A 28 -3.13 12.87 -8.73
C LEU A 28 -4.49 13.49 -9.02
N ARG A 29 -5.51 12.65 -9.27
CA ARG A 29 -6.88 13.12 -9.49
C ARG A 29 -7.50 13.75 -8.24
N ASN A 30 -6.99 13.38 -7.07
CA ASN A 30 -7.42 13.97 -5.79
C ASN A 30 -6.47 15.07 -5.33
N ASP A 31 -5.74 15.67 -6.25
CA ASP A 31 -4.94 16.88 -6.07
C ASP A 31 -3.78 16.72 -5.08
N ALA A 32 -3.16 15.54 -5.04
CA ALA A 32 -1.92 15.36 -4.30
C ALA A 32 -0.86 16.36 -4.79
N ALA A 33 -0.08 16.90 -3.87
CA ALA A 33 0.97 17.84 -4.24
C ALA A 33 2.12 17.16 -4.97
N GLN A 34 2.51 15.98 -4.48
CA GLN A 34 3.56 15.15 -5.08
C GLN A 34 3.30 13.69 -4.74
N VAL A 35 3.74 12.78 -5.61
CA VAL A 35 3.64 11.33 -5.39
C VAL A 35 4.97 10.67 -5.74
N ILE A 36 5.56 9.98 -4.78
CA ILE A 36 6.70 9.09 -5.05
C ILE A 36 6.12 7.77 -5.55
N ALA A 37 6.42 7.41 -6.78
CA ALA A 37 6.04 6.12 -7.36
C ALA A 37 7.20 5.15 -7.18
N LEU A 38 7.12 4.30 -6.14
CA LEU A 38 8.17 3.38 -5.76
C LEU A 38 7.83 1.98 -6.20
N ASP A 39 8.75 1.31 -6.90
CA ASP A 39 8.57 -0.05 -7.36
C ASP A 39 9.91 -0.77 -7.47
N VAL A 40 9.88 -2.09 -7.24
CA VAL A 40 11.05 -2.94 -7.42
C VAL A 40 11.38 -3.15 -8.90
N GLY A 41 10.39 -3.05 -9.79
CA GLY A 41 10.55 -3.14 -11.24
C GLY A 41 11.01 -1.84 -11.87
N HIS A 42 11.26 -1.89 -13.17
CA HIS A 42 11.69 -0.75 -13.96
C HIS A 42 10.75 -0.53 -15.15
N GLY A 43 10.52 0.72 -15.49
CA GLY A 43 9.83 1.09 -16.74
C GLY A 43 8.38 0.64 -16.83
N GLN A 44 7.73 0.39 -15.70
CA GLN A 44 6.35 -0.11 -15.67
C GLN A 44 5.31 1.00 -15.64
N LEU A 45 5.69 2.19 -15.21
CA LEU A 45 4.76 3.29 -14.99
C LEU A 45 4.21 3.79 -16.34
N ASP A 46 2.88 3.95 -16.41
CA ASP A 46 2.22 4.49 -17.60
C ASP A 46 2.85 5.84 -17.94
N PRO A 47 3.20 6.10 -19.24
CA PRO A 47 3.83 7.36 -19.63
C PRO A 47 3.07 8.61 -19.22
N LYS A 48 1.73 8.57 -19.22
CA LYS A 48 0.92 9.70 -18.77
C LYS A 48 1.16 10.04 -17.32
N ILE A 49 1.36 9.01 -16.49
CA ILE A 49 1.68 9.18 -15.07
C ILE A 49 3.13 9.62 -14.91
N ALA A 50 4.05 8.93 -15.57
CA ALA A 50 5.48 9.21 -15.46
C ALA A 50 5.85 10.64 -15.88
N HIS A 51 5.10 11.21 -16.82
CA HIS A 51 5.36 12.57 -17.33
C HIS A 51 4.66 13.67 -16.50
N ASP A 52 3.85 13.32 -15.51
CA ASP A 52 3.25 14.33 -14.63
C ASP A 52 4.34 14.91 -13.74
N ASP A 53 4.40 16.24 -13.67
CA ASP A 53 5.44 16.95 -12.92
C ASP A 53 5.40 16.65 -11.41
N ARG A 54 4.29 16.15 -10.90
CA ARG A 54 4.11 15.81 -9.48
C ARG A 54 4.67 14.43 -9.15
N ILE A 55 4.99 13.60 -10.15
CA ILE A 55 5.48 12.24 -9.94
C ILE A 55 7.00 12.23 -9.76
N ILE A 56 7.45 11.52 -8.74
CA ILE A 56 8.86 11.20 -8.51
C ILE A 56 9.00 9.69 -8.62
N GLU A 57 9.56 9.21 -9.72
CA GLU A 57 9.70 7.78 -9.95
C GLU A 57 10.94 7.23 -9.25
N MET A 58 10.74 6.18 -8.43
CA MET A 58 11.82 5.45 -7.78
C MET A 58 11.71 3.98 -8.17
N SER A 59 12.30 3.62 -9.30
CA SER A 59 12.30 2.28 -9.87
C SER A 59 13.47 1.46 -9.35
N GLY A 60 13.30 0.14 -9.31
CA GLY A 60 14.37 -0.78 -8.90
C GLY A 60 14.69 -0.69 -7.42
N VAL A 61 13.76 -0.22 -6.60
CA VAL A 61 13.96 -0.01 -5.16
C VAL A 61 13.11 -1.01 -4.38
N ASN A 62 13.76 -1.76 -3.49
CA ASN A 62 13.07 -2.67 -2.59
C ASN A 62 12.63 -1.87 -1.35
N ILE A 63 11.32 -1.90 -1.05
CA ILE A 63 10.76 -1.17 0.07
C ILE A 63 11.47 -1.53 1.40
N ARG A 64 11.93 -2.77 1.55
CA ARG A 64 12.60 -3.21 2.79
C ARG A 64 13.87 -2.45 3.09
N ASP A 65 14.50 -1.85 2.06
CA ASP A 65 15.79 -1.15 2.18
C ASP A 65 15.62 0.36 2.32
N VAL A 66 14.39 0.87 2.39
CA VAL A 66 14.12 2.31 2.38
C VAL A 66 14.15 2.89 3.78
N TYR A 67 14.87 3.99 3.94
CA TYR A 67 14.90 4.82 5.14
C TYR A 67 14.45 6.24 4.80
N ALA A 68 14.10 7.02 5.82
CA ALA A 68 13.57 8.37 5.59
C ALA A 68 14.53 9.26 4.78
N GLU A 69 15.83 9.14 5.04
CA GLU A 69 16.84 9.90 4.32
C GLU A 69 16.97 9.54 2.84
N ASP A 70 16.44 8.39 2.42
CA ASP A 70 16.44 7.98 1.01
C ASP A 70 15.37 8.68 0.20
N LEU A 71 14.41 9.31 0.87
CA LEU A 71 13.24 9.92 0.23
C LEU A 71 13.38 11.44 0.19
N PRO A 72 12.84 12.09 -0.86
CA PRO A 72 12.86 13.56 -0.95
C PRO A 72 12.05 14.26 0.12
N TYR A 73 11.13 13.54 0.79
CA TYR A 73 10.32 14.05 1.90
C TYR A 73 9.81 12.88 2.74
N ARG A 74 9.32 13.18 3.95
CA ARG A 74 8.56 12.20 4.73
C ARG A 74 7.11 12.20 4.23
N PRO A 75 6.61 11.06 3.73
CA PRO A 75 5.27 11.02 3.16
C PRO A 75 4.19 11.33 4.19
N GLU A 76 3.23 12.14 3.76
CA GLU A 76 2.04 12.51 4.54
C GLU A 76 0.86 11.59 4.27
N MET A 77 0.88 10.88 3.14
CA MET A 77 -0.04 9.81 2.80
C MET A 77 0.73 8.69 2.12
N ILE A 78 0.52 7.47 2.59
CA ILE A 78 1.18 6.28 2.04
C ILE A 78 0.10 5.31 1.61
N VAL A 79 0.15 4.89 0.34
CA VAL A 79 -0.69 3.81 -0.18
C VAL A 79 0.22 2.66 -0.59
N SER A 80 -0.30 1.44 -0.51
CA SER A 80 0.49 0.26 -0.85
C SER A 80 -0.36 -0.77 -1.57
N ASP A 81 0.18 -1.27 -2.68
CA ASP A 81 -0.35 -2.41 -3.43
C ASP A 81 0.84 -3.28 -3.83
N VAL A 82 1.23 -4.21 -2.95
CA VAL A 82 2.38 -5.10 -3.17
C VAL A 82 1.91 -6.53 -3.32
N SER A 83 2.65 -7.30 -4.14
CA SER A 83 2.40 -8.73 -4.37
C SER A 83 3.64 -9.53 -4.02
N PHE A 84 3.42 -10.79 -3.61
CA PHE A 84 4.48 -11.74 -3.28
C PHE A 84 5.35 -11.33 -2.10
N ILE A 85 4.85 -10.46 -1.25
CA ILE A 85 5.48 -10.03 -0.01
C ILE A 85 4.40 -9.78 1.04
N SER A 86 4.68 -10.14 2.28
CA SER A 86 3.78 -9.86 3.39
C SER A 86 3.92 -8.39 3.84
N LEU A 87 2.81 -7.79 4.25
CA LEU A 87 2.81 -6.47 4.88
C LEU A 87 3.60 -6.44 6.19
N THR A 88 3.91 -7.61 6.77
CA THR A 88 4.78 -7.66 7.95
C THR A 88 6.18 -7.10 7.68
N TYR A 89 6.61 -7.10 6.41
CA TYR A 89 7.87 -6.47 6.01
C TYR A 89 7.70 -5.00 5.62
N VAL A 90 6.51 -4.59 5.23
CA VAL A 90 6.23 -3.24 4.75
C VAL A 90 5.88 -2.28 5.88
N ILE A 91 5.06 -2.72 6.83
CA ILE A 91 4.56 -1.87 7.92
C ILE A 91 5.68 -1.29 8.78
N PRO A 92 6.73 -2.05 9.17
CA PRO A 92 7.84 -1.46 9.92
C PRO A 92 8.57 -0.36 9.15
N VAL A 93 8.67 -0.50 7.83
CA VAL A 93 9.28 0.54 6.98
C VAL A 93 8.41 1.79 6.98
N ILE A 94 7.09 1.63 6.82
CA ILE A 94 6.15 2.75 6.88
C ILE A 94 6.31 3.51 8.19
N ALA A 95 6.44 2.79 9.30
CA ALA A 95 6.59 3.41 10.62
C ALA A 95 7.82 4.31 10.69
N ARG A 96 8.92 3.91 10.05
CA ARG A 96 10.17 4.68 10.13
C ARG A 96 10.26 5.82 9.10
N ILE A 97 9.43 5.83 8.06
CA ILE A 97 9.51 6.85 7.00
C ILE A 97 8.35 7.85 7.02
N ALA A 98 7.21 7.50 7.60
CA ALA A 98 6.00 8.31 7.55
C ALA A 98 6.16 9.63 8.33
N ALA A 99 5.54 10.68 7.82
CA ALA A 99 5.42 11.95 8.54
C ALA A 99 4.52 11.77 9.77
N PRO A 100 4.65 12.65 10.78
CA PRO A 100 3.68 12.67 11.87
C PRO A 100 2.26 12.83 11.33
N GLN A 101 1.30 12.10 11.89
CA GLN A 101 -0.11 12.13 11.49
C GLN A 101 -0.38 11.66 10.05
N ALA A 102 0.58 10.94 9.43
CA ALA A 102 0.41 10.43 8.07
C ALA A 102 -0.80 9.51 7.97
N GLN A 103 -1.50 9.60 6.84
CA GLN A 103 -2.59 8.69 6.47
C GLN A 103 -1.99 7.47 5.75
N ILE A 104 -2.46 6.29 6.10
CA ILE A 104 -1.93 5.03 5.57
C ILE A 104 -3.08 4.20 5.05
N VAL A 105 -3.03 3.83 3.77
CA VAL A 105 -4.05 2.99 3.12
C VAL A 105 -3.33 1.83 2.46
N LEU A 106 -3.56 0.63 2.97
CA LEU A 106 -2.88 -0.57 2.51
C LEU A 106 -3.88 -1.54 1.90
N LEU A 107 -3.59 -2.02 0.70
CA LEU A 107 -4.32 -3.12 0.10
C LEU A 107 -3.79 -4.42 0.71
N VAL A 108 -4.67 -5.16 1.37
CA VAL A 108 -4.33 -6.41 2.05
C VAL A 108 -4.73 -7.57 1.15
N LYS A 109 -3.76 -8.40 0.82
CA LYS A 109 -3.95 -9.57 -0.05
C LYS A 109 -3.73 -10.82 0.78
N PRO A 110 -4.80 -11.47 1.28
CA PRO A 110 -4.66 -12.63 2.17
C PRO A 110 -3.81 -13.75 1.59
N GLN A 111 -3.80 -13.92 0.28
CA GLN A 111 -3.00 -14.95 -0.38
C GLN A 111 -1.50 -14.81 -0.10
N PHE A 112 -1.02 -13.62 0.28
CA PHE A 112 0.38 -13.39 0.63
C PHE A 112 0.60 -13.27 2.14
N GLU A 113 -0.45 -13.52 2.94
CA GLU A 113 -0.40 -13.39 4.41
C GLU A 113 -0.61 -14.72 5.14
N VAL A 114 -1.22 -15.72 4.50
CA VAL A 114 -1.68 -16.93 5.18
C VAL A 114 -0.70 -18.10 5.17
N GLY A 115 0.42 -18.01 4.47
CA GLY A 115 1.33 -19.13 4.30
C GLY A 115 0.78 -20.20 3.36
N ARG A 116 1.57 -21.24 3.09
CA ARG A 116 1.24 -22.28 2.09
C ARG A 116 -0.01 -23.07 2.45
N ASP A 117 -0.18 -23.41 3.72
CA ASP A 117 -1.30 -24.24 4.18
C ASP A 117 -2.64 -23.53 4.05
N GLY A 118 -2.63 -22.20 4.02
CA GLY A 118 -3.83 -21.39 3.87
C GLY A 118 -4.26 -21.20 2.41
N ILE A 119 -3.43 -21.63 1.46
CA ILE A 119 -3.67 -21.40 0.04
C ILE A 119 -4.15 -22.70 -0.61
N GLY A 120 -5.32 -22.64 -1.25
CA GLY A 120 -5.87 -23.76 -1.99
C GLY A 120 -5.36 -23.84 -3.43
N LYS A 121 -6.01 -24.68 -4.20
CA LYS A 121 -5.69 -24.88 -5.62
C LYS A 121 -5.81 -23.57 -6.38
N GLY A 122 -4.83 -23.27 -7.23
CA GLY A 122 -4.79 -22.04 -8.00
C GLY A 122 -4.36 -20.80 -7.22
N GLY A 123 -3.80 -20.97 -6.01
CA GLY A 123 -3.33 -19.88 -5.20
C GLY A 123 -4.44 -19.10 -4.50
N ILE A 124 -5.62 -19.70 -4.32
CA ILE A 124 -6.79 -19.03 -3.77
C ILE A 124 -6.98 -19.42 -2.30
N VAL A 125 -7.22 -18.43 -1.46
CA VAL A 125 -7.59 -18.64 -0.05
C VAL A 125 -9.04 -19.08 0.01
N ARG A 126 -9.29 -20.30 0.53
CA ARG A 126 -10.63 -20.89 0.52
C ARG A 126 -11.35 -20.83 1.85
N ASP A 127 -10.60 -20.75 2.95
CA ASP A 127 -11.18 -20.73 4.30
C ASP A 127 -11.39 -19.28 4.73
N ALA A 128 -12.66 -18.87 4.83
CA ALA A 128 -13.02 -17.49 5.21
C ALA A 128 -12.54 -17.12 6.61
N ARG A 129 -12.30 -18.08 7.49
CA ARG A 129 -11.78 -17.81 8.83
C ARG A 129 -10.36 -17.22 8.78
N LEU A 130 -9.62 -17.50 7.71
CA LEU A 130 -8.29 -16.96 7.52
C LEU A 130 -8.31 -15.44 7.28
N TYR A 131 -9.41 -14.89 6.77
CA TYR A 131 -9.54 -13.44 6.59
C TYR A 131 -9.52 -12.72 7.95
N GLU A 132 -10.21 -13.27 8.95
CA GLU A 132 -10.19 -12.69 10.30
C GLU A 132 -8.79 -12.77 10.91
N THR A 133 -8.09 -13.88 10.70
CA THR A 133 -6.72 -14.06 11.19
C THR A 133 -5.79 -13.03 10.57
N VAL A 134 -5.91 -12.81 9.25
CA VAL A 134 -5.12 -11.80 8.54
C VAL A 134 -5.43 -10.41 9.07
N GLN A 135 -6.71 -10.08 9.23
CA GLN A 135 -7.12 -8.79 9.76
C GLN A 135 -6.52 -8.53 11.14
N GLU A 136 -6.63 -9.48 12.05
CA GLU A 136 -6.08 -9.37 13.40
C GLU A 136 -4.55 -9.16 13.35
N LYS A 137 -3.88 -9.93 12.53
CA LYS A 137 -2.42 -9.84 12.37
C LYS A 137 -1.99 -8.45 11.91
N ILE A 138 -2.62 -7.95 10.86
CA ILE A 138 -2.27 -6.66 10.27
C ILE A 138 -2.62 -5.51 11.22
N GLN A 139 -3.79 -5.57 11.87
CA GLN A 139 -4.19 -4.56 12.85
C GLN A 139 -3.23 -4.52 14.04
N ALA A 140 -2.86 -5.68 14.56
CA ALA A 140 -1.93 -5.76 15.69
C ALA A 140 -0.57 -5.18 15.33
N LEU A 141 -0.11 -5.43 14.12
CA LEU A 141 1.18 -4.93 13.64
C LEU A 141 1.17 -3.40 13.53
N LEU A 142 0.10 -2.83 12.97
CA LEU A 142 -0.05 -1.38 12.87
C LEU A 142 -0.10 -0.73 14.26
N VAL A 143 -0.89 -1.28 15.16
CA VAL A 143 -1.00 -0.77 16.54
C VAL A 143 0.36 -0.87 17.24
N GLY A 144 1.07 -1.99 17.06
CA GLY A 144 2.40 -2.17 17.65
C GLY A 144 3.43 -1.15 17.15
N GLU A 145 3.22 -0.60 15.96
CA GLU A 145 4.07 0.44 15.38
C GLU A 145 3.57 1.86 15.70
N GLY A 146 2.60 1.99 16.60
CA GLY A 146 2.10 3.29 17.05
C GLY A 146 1.04 3.91 16.17
N MET A 147 0.42 3.12 15.29
CA MET A 147 -0.62 3.62 14.39
C MET A 147 -2.02 3.29 14.92
N ARG A 148 -2.98 4.14 14.58
CA ARG A 148 -4.38 3.93 14.92
C ARG A 148 -5.12 3.41 13.70
N VAL A 149 -5.74 2.24 13.81
CA VAL A 149 -6.54 1.66 12.74
C VAL A 149 -7.91 2.34 12.74
N LEU A 150 -8.29 2.88 11.57
CA LEU A 150 -9.53 3.64 11.42
C LEU A 150 -10.62 2.81 10.74
N ASP A 151 -10.27 1.95 9.78
CA ASP A 151 -11.26 1.17 9.06
C ASP A 151 -10.63 -0.07 8.42
N TRP A 152 -11.48 -1.06 8.14
CA TRP A 152 -11.17 -2.26 7.38
C TRP A 152 -12.39 -2.59 6.53
N PHE A 153 -12.21 -2.73 5.21
CA PHE A 153 -13.34 -2.99 4.31
C PHE A 153 -12.88 -3.77 3.08
N ASP A 154 -13.85 -4.42 2.43
CA ASP A 154 -13.58 -5.18 1.21
C ASP A 154 -13.11 -4.26 0.10
N SER A 155 -12.13 -4.73 -0.67
CA SER A 155 -11.81 -4.10 -1.94
C SER A 155 -13.00 -4.31 -2.90
N PRO A 156 -13.41 -3.27 -3.65
CA PRO A 156 -14.49 -3.42 -4.62
C PRO A 156 -14.09 -4.30 -5.79
N ILE A 157 -12.81 -4.60 -5.95
CA ILE A 157 -12.28 -5.40 -7.04
C ILE A 157 -11.56 -6.60 -6.44
N THR A 158 -11.88 -7.81 -6.92
CA THR A 158 -11.13 -9.02 -6.54
C THR A 158 -9.76 -9.01 -7.21
N GLY A 159 -8.80 -9.69 -6.60
CA GLY A 159 -7.48 -9.87 -7.20
C GLY A 159 -7.57 -10.57 -8.54
N GLY A 160 -6.55 -10.40 -9.38
CA GLY A 160 -6.51 -11.00 -10.72
C GLY A 160 -6.57 -12.52 -10.73
N ASP A 161 -6.26 -13.17 -9.61
CA ASP A 161 -6.34 -14.62 -9.41
C ASP A 161 -7.70 -15.06 -8.82
N GLY A 162 -8.63 -14.14 -8.60
CA GLY A 162 -9.94 -14.40 -7.99
C GLY A 162 -9.93 -14.31 -6.46
N ASN A 163 -8.82 -13.98 -5.83
CA ASN A 163 -8.75 -13.81 -4.39
C ASN A 163 -9.50 -12.56 -3.95
N ARG A 164 -10.15 -12.67 -2.78
CA ARG A 164 -10.77 -11.55 -2.11
C ARG A 164 -9.68 -10.71 -1.45
N GLU A 165 -9.74 -9.40 -1.59
CA GLU A 165 -8.76 -8.47 -1.03
C GLU A 165 -9.46 -7.41 -0.20
N PHE A 166 -8.70 -6.76 0.69
CA PHE A 166 -9.25 -5.79 1.64
C PHE A 166 -8.38 -4.55 1.66
N PHE A 167 -8.99 -3.43 2.07
CA PHE A 167 -8.23 -2.24 2.44
C PHE A 167 -8.23 -2.07 3.94
N ILE A 168 -7.09 -1.63 4.46
CA ILE A 168 -7.00 -1.16 5.84
C ILE A 168 -6.54 0.31 5.81
N TRP A 169 -7.23 1.13 6.59
CA TRP A 169 -6.94 2.55 6.73
C TRP A 169 -6.46 2.80 8.14
N ALA A 170 -5.31 3.46 8.25
CA ALA A 170 -4.71 3.78 9.55
C ALA A 170 -4.14 5.18 9.53
N GLN A 171 -3.84 5.70 10.70
CA GLN A 171 -3.20 7.00 10.88
C GLN A 171 -2.08 6.87 11.89
N ARG A 172 -0.96 7.49 11.56
CA ARG A 172 0.18 7.55 12.47
C ARG A 172 -0.10 8.45 13.67
#